data_b21234844ff6a6fec9c13072a05f97c0
#
_entry.id   b21234844ff6a6fec9c13072a05f97c0
#
_cell.length_a   1.000
_cell.length_b   1.000
_cell.length_c   1.000
_cell.angle_alpha   90.00
_cell.angle_beta   90.00
_cell.angle_gamma   90.00
#
_symmetry.space_group_name_H-M   'P 1'
#
loop_
_entity.id
_entity.type
_entity.pdbx_description
1 polymer ?
#
loop_
_entity_poly.entity_id
_entity_poly.type
_entity_poly.pdbx_seq_one_letter_code
_entity_poly.pdbx_strand_id
1 'polypeptide(L)'
;MFEGNKVKRGSIKRILENRERVNRLTSLPDDEYFYVQDARSYVGNAVLWWGLNSSGYVTDPKKAHKYTKEEIVKKFSDGRDTDIIWPASHVESAIKEFVDIQGLNREYCV
;
A
#
# COMPACT_ATOMS: atom_id res chain seq x y z
N MET A 1 5.58 -5.50 -38.13
CA MET A 1 6.03 -4.83 -37.04
C MET A 1 6.79 -5.72 -36.13
N PHE A 2 6.21 -6.38 -35.33
CA PHE A 2 6.89 -7.11 -34.33
C PHE A 2 6.88 -8.59 -34.54
N GLU A 3 7.18 -9.06 -35.73
CA GLU A 3 7.03 -10.47 -35.95
C GLU A 3 7.88 -11.26 -34.97
N GLY A 4 9.15 -10.95 -34.86
CA GLY A 4 9.99 -11.54 -33.84
C GLY A 4 9.83 -10.91 -32.48
N ASN A 5 9.16 -9.77 -32.41
CA ASN A 5 8.99 -9.00 -31.19
C ASN A 5 7.53 -8.81 -30.85
N LYS A 6 6.70 -9.71 -31.31
CA LYS A 6 5.27 -9.60 -31.07
C LYS A 6 4.98 -9.62 -29.59
N VAL A 7 4.36 -8.58 -29.11
CA VAL A 7 4.00 -8.45 -27.71
C VAL A 7 2.69 -9.20 -27.48
N LYS A 8 2.68 -10.10 -26.49
CA LYS A 8 1.48 -10.82 -26.13
C LYS A 8 0.43 -9.87 -25.56
N ARG A 9 -0.84 -10.21 -25.77
CA ARG A 9 -1.96 -9.38 -25.30
C ARG A 9 -1.83 -9.02 -23.83
N GLY A 10 -1.49 -9.99 -22.98
CA GLY A 10 -1.32 -9.74 -21.55
C GLY A 10 -0.18 -8.77 -21.25
N SER A 11 0.89 -8.80 -22.06
CA SER A 11 2.02 -7.89 -21.88
C SER A 11 1.65 -6.45 -22.27
N ILE A 12 0.86 -6.28 -23.31
CA ILE A 12 0.38 -4.95 -23.72
C ILE A 12 -0.49 -4.36 -22.61
N LYS A 13 -1.42 -5.15 -22.09
CA LYS A 13 -2.28 -4.72 -20.99
C LYS A 13 -1.46 -4.26 -19.81
N ARG A 14 -0.45 -5.02 -19.43
CA ARG A 14 0.41 -4.70 -18.29
C ARG A 14 1.20 -3.40 -18.54
N ILE A 15 1.68 -3.18 -19.75
CA ILE A 15 2.37 -1.94 -20.11
C ILE A 15 1.45 -0.75 -19.94
N LEU A 16 0.21 -0.86 -20.40
CA LEU A 16 -0.76 0.22 -20.29
C LEU A 16 -1.12 0.49 -18.82
N GLU A 17 -1.33 -0.57 -18.04
CA GLU A 17 -1.62 -0.45 -16.62
C GLU A 17 -0.47 0.24 -15.87
N ASN A 18 0.77 -0.14 -16.17
CA ASN A 18 1.94 0.49 -15.56
C ASN A 18 2.06 1.95 -15.94
N ARG A 19 1.77 2.30 -17.19
CA ARG A 19 1.78 3.68 -17.65
C ARG A 19 0.74 4.51 -16.90
N GLU A 20 -0.46 4.00 -16.76
CA GLU A 20 -1.52 4.67 -16.01
C GLU A 20 -1.12 4.86 -14.54
N ARG A 21 -0.52 3.83 -13.96
CA ARG A 21 -0.03 3.89 -12.58
C ARG A 21 1.01 4.99 -12.40
N VAL A 22 1.99 5.06 -13.29
CA VAL A 22 3.02 6.11 -13.25
C VAL A 22 2.37 7.49 -13.37
N ASN A 23 1.43 7.65 -14.29
CA ASN A 23 0.72 8.91 -14.45
C ASN A 23 -0.02 9.32 -13.18
N ARG A 24 -0.69 8.38 -12.52
CA ARG A 24 -1.37 8.65 -11.24
C ARG A 24 -0.37 9.05 -10.16
N LEU A 25 0.75 8.32 -10.07
CA LEU A 25 1.77 8.60 -9.05
C LEU A 25 2.41 9.96 -9.24
N THR A 26 2.69 10.34 -10.48
CA THR A 26 3.30 11.65 -10.76
C THR A 26 2.35 12.81 -10.55
N SER A 27 1.04 12.56 -10.55
CA SER A 27 0.03 13.59 -10.30
C SER A 27 -0.32 13.78 -8.83
N LEU A 28 0.28 12.98 -7.92
CA LEU A 28 0.04 13.13 -6.49
C LEU A 28 0.52 14.50 -5.98
N PRO A 29 -0.12 15.04 -4.92
CA PRO A 29 0.34 16.28 -4.30
C PRO A 29 1.77 16.17 -3.78
N ASP A 30 2.56 17.23 -3.96
CA ASP A 30 3.98 17.21 -3.57
C ASP A 30 4.19 17.21 -2.05
N ASP A 31 3.24 17.74 -1.30
CA ASP A 31 3.33 17.89 0.15
C ASP A 31 2.54 16.85 0.94
N GLU A 32 1.88 15.92 0.25
CA GLU A 32 1.12 14.85 0.91
C GLU A 32 2.04 13.70 1.28
N TYR A 33 1.69 13.02 2.36
CA TYR A 33 2.31 11.74 2.73
C TYR A 33 1.36 10.61 2.40
N PHE A 34 1.90 9.39 2.35
CA PHE A 34 1.14 8.23 1.90
C PHE A 34 1.46 7.00 2.74
N TYR A 35 0.46 6.15 2.90
CA TYR A 35 0.65 4.79 3.41
C TYR A 35 0.41 3.82 2.26
N VAL A 36 1.09 2.69 2.29
CA VAL A 36 0.91 1.66 1.27
C VAL A 36 0.32 0.41 1.90
N GLN A 37 -0.87 0.06 1.44
CA GLN A 37 -1.59 -1.13 1.87
C GLN A 37 -1.10 -2.34 1.10
N ASP A 38 -0.91 -3.46 1.81
CA ASP A 38 -0.78 -4.76 1.17
C ASP A 38 -2.17 -5.40 1.12
N ALA A 39 -2.78 -5.42 -0.05
CA ALA A 39 -4.13 -5.91 -0.24
C ALA A 39 -4.23 -7.42 -0.35
N ARG A 40 -3.12 -8.16 -0.16
CA ARG A 40 -3.14 -9.61 -0.24
C ARG A 40 -3.82 -10.25 0.98
N SER A 41 -3.90 -9.54 2.09
CA SER A 41 -4.46 -10.08 3.30
C SER A 41 -5.01 -8.99 4.21
N TYR A 42 -5.80 -9.41 5.19
CA TYR A 42 -6.38 -8.56 6.22
C TYR A 42 -6.31 -9.30 7.55
N VAL A 43 -6.33 -8.55 8.64
CA VAL A 43 -6.44 -9.11 9.98
C VAL A 43 -7.75 -8.61 10.58
N GLY A 44 -8.79 -9.45 10.53
CA GLY A 44 -10.15 -9.00 10.83
C GLY A 44 -10.54 -7.91 9.84
N ASN A 45 -10.95 -6.74 10.34
CA ASN A 45 -11.20 -5.56 9.51
C ASN A 45 -9.97 -4.64 9.40
N ALA A 46 -8.83 -5.05 9.96
CA ALA A 46 -7.65 -4.21 9.90
C ALA A 46 -6.91 -4.39 8.58
N VAL A 47 -6.49 -3.27 8.02
CA VAL A 47 -5.67 -3.22 6.83
C VAL A 47 -4.23 -3.55 7.19
N LEU A 48 -3.54 -4.30 6.33
CA LEU A 48 -2.10 -4.50 6.46
C LEU A 48 -1.37 -3.38 5.73
N TRP A 49 -0.44 -2.75 6.43
CA TRP A 49 0.39 -1.68 5.91
C TRP A 49 1.84 -2.10 5.82
N TRP A 50 2.54 -1.63 4.79
CA TRP A 50 3.99 -1.78 4.77
C TRP A 50 4.59 -1.06 5.97
N GLY A 51 5.44 -1.76 6.69
CA GLY A 51 6.14 -1.22 7.84
C GLY A 51 7.29 -0.30 7.47
N LEU A 52 7.97 0.21 8.50
CA LEU A 52 9.04 1.19 8.35
C LEU A 52 10.10 0.69 7.36
N ASN A 53 10.46 1.55 6.41
CA ASN A 53 11.41 1.24 5.34
C ASN A 53 11.00 0.01 4.52
N SER A 54 9.71 -0.21 4.36
CA SER A 54 9.14 -1.37 3.66
C SER A 54 9.56 -2.71 4.27
N SER A 55 9.84 -2.72 5.56
CA SER A 55 10.28 -3.89 6.31
C SER A 55 9.09 -4.55 6.99
N GLY A 56 8.54 -5.59 6.34
CA GLY A 56 7.41 -6.34 6.89
C GLY A 56 6.09 -5.57 6.86
N TYR A 57 5.09 -6.13 7.52
CA TYR A 57 3.72 -5.63 7.51
C TYR A 57 3.24 -5.37 8.92
N VAL A 58 2.42 -4.33 9.08
CA VAL A 58 1.85 -3.97 10.37
C VAL A 58 0.38 -3.60 10.19
N THR A 59 -0.41 -3.80 11.24
CA THR A 59 -1.81 -3.35 11.26
C THR A 59 -1.94 -1.99 11.94
N ASP A 60 -0.99 -1.64 12.81
CA ASP A 60 -0.99 -0.36 13.51
C ASP A 60 -0.42 0.71 12.59
N PRO A 61 -1.22 1.71 12.18
CA PRO A 61 -0.73 2.74 11.27
C PRO A 61 0.38 3.60 11.89
N LYS A 62 0.51 3.63 13.22
CA LYS A 62 1.61 4.33 13.88
C LYS A 62 2.95 3.68 13.62
N LYS A 63 2.96 2.40 13.28
CA LYS A 63 4.16 1.62 12.97
C LYS A 63 4.39 1.48 11.47
N ALA A 64 3.44 1.94 10.66
CA ALA A 64 3.56 1.90 9.22
C ALA A 64 4.51 2.99 8.74
N HIS A 65 5.17 2.73 7.62
CA HIS A 65 6.01 3.75 7.00
C HIS A 65 5.12 4.81 6.36
N LYS A 66 5.40 6.06 6.64
CA LYS A 66 4.71 7.20 6.06
C LYS A 66 5.60 7.73 4.92
N TYR A 67 5.22 7.42 3.71
CA TYR A 67 6.02 7.69 2.52
C TYR A 67 5.80 9.11 2.00
N THR A 68 6.87 9.72 1.50
CA THR A 68 6.77 10.94 0.70
C THR A 68 6.37 10.58 -0.73
N LYS A 69 5.92 11.58 -1.50
CA LYS A 69 5.62 11.36 -2.92
C LYS A 69 6.84 10.81 -3.67
N GLU A 70 8.02 11.37 -3.38
CA GLU A 70 9.25 10.92 -4.02
C GLU A 70 9.54 9.46 -3.75
N GLU A 71 9.37 9.01 -2.51
CA GLU A 71 9.53 7.61 -2.14
C GLU A 71 8.52 6.72 -2.86
N ILE A 72 7.27 7.17 -2.96
CA ILE A 72 6.21 6.41 -3.66
C ILE A 72 6.57 6.22 -5.12
N VAL A 73 6.94 7.30 -5.81
CA VAL A 73 7.29 7.23 -7.22
C VAL A 73 8.49 6.32 -7.43
N LYS A 74 9.49 6.41 -6.57
CA LYS A 74 10.71 5.61 -6.68
C LYS A 74 10.47 4.13 -6.41
N LYS A 75 9.68 3.81 -5.38
CA LYS A 75 9.55 2.42 -4.89
C LYS A 75 8.38 1.66 -5.48
N PHE A 76 7.34 2.33 -5.90
CA PHE A 76 6.07 1.69 -6.28
C PHE A 76 5.62 1.95 -7.70
N SER A 77 6.43 2.62 -8.52
CA SER A 77 6.06 2.88 -9.92
C SER A 77 5.88 1.58 -10.71
N ASP A 78 6.69 0.57 -10.42
CA ASP A 78 6.59 -0.77 -11.02
C ASP A 78 5.93 -1.75 -10.07
N GLY A 79 5.21 -1.27 -9.09
CA GLY A 79 4.67 -2.07 -8.03
C GLY A 79 3.58 -3.04 -8.46
N ARG A 80 3.26 -3.94 -7.54
CA ARG A 80 2.23 -4.94 -7.73
C ARG A 80 0.86 -4.32 -7.60
N ASP A 81 -0.15 -4.92 -8.23
CA ASP A 81 -1.54 -4.49 -8.09
C ASP A 81 -2.04 -4.55 -6.64
N THR A 82 -1.35 -5.35 -5.81
CA THR A 82 -1.68 -5.51 -4.40
C THR A 82 -1.13 -4.42 -3.51
N ASP A 83 -0.26 -3.54 -4.02
CA ASP A 83 0.24 -2.39 -3.30
C ASP A 83 -0.68 -1.20 -3.58
N ILE A 84 -1.55 -0.89 -2.63
CA ILE A 84 -2.53 0.19 -2.78
C ILE A 84 -2.06 1.40 -2.00
N ILE A 85 -1.94 2.52 -2.69
CA ILE A 85 -1.41 3.76 -2.12
C ILE A 85 -2.56 4.65 -1.67
N TRP A 86 -2.51 5.05 -0.40
CA TRP A 86 -3.54 5.91 0.20
C TRP A 86 -2.93 7.20 0.73
N PRO A 87 -3.60 8.35 0.52
CA PRO A 87 -3.18 9.58 1.20
C PRO A 87 -3.22 9.39 2.71
N ALA A 88 -2.17 9.85 3.39
CA ALA A 88 -2.06 9.68 4.83
C ALA A 88 -3.20 10.37 5.58
N SER A 89 -3.60 11.54 5.14
CA SER A 89 -4.71 12.28 5.78
C SER A 89 -6.01 11.48 5.75
N HIS A 90 -6.29 10.81 4.63
CA HIS A 90 -7.49 9.97 4.52
C HIS A 90 -7.41 8.76 5.46
N VAL A 91 -6.28 8.08 5.48
CA VAL A 91 -6.07 6.92 6.37
C VAL A 91 -6.24 7.33 7.83
N GLU A 92 -5.61 8.44 8.21
CA GLU A 92 -5.64 8.92 9.58
C GLU A 92 -7.05 9.30 10.03
N SER A 93 -7.88 9.76 9.11
CA SER A 93 -9.30 10.05 9.40
C SER A 93 -10.13 8.79 9.61
N ALA A 94 -9.68 7.65 9.15
CA ALA A 94 -10.40 6.38 9.23
C ALA A 94 -9.91 5.47 10.36
N ILE A 95 -8.96 5.92 11.17
CA ILE A 95 -8.42 5.13 12.27
C ILE A 95 -9.47 4.93 13.34
N LYS A 96 -9.59 3.68 13.82
CA LYS A 96 -10.44 3.32 14.95
C LYS A 96 -9.60 2.56 15.97
N GLU A 97 -9.92 2.77 17.24
CA GLU A 97 -9.25 2.06 18.30
C GLU A 97 -9.84 0.66 18.46
N PHE A 98 -9.02 -0.28 18.85
CA PHE A 98 -9.45 -1.64 19.17
C PHE A 98 -8.57 -2.20 20.27
N VAL A 99 -9.05 -3.27 20.91
CA VAL A 99 -8.30 -3.98 21.96
C VAL A 99 -7.54 -5.14 21.29
N ASP A 100 -6.22 -5.16 21.51
CA ASP A 100 -5.40 -6.25 21.01
C ASP A 100 -5.59 -7.46 21.92
N ILE A 101 -6.00 -8.58 21.35
CA ILE A 101 -6.27 -9.80 22.11
C ILE A 101 -5.04 -10.29 22.87
N GLN A 102 -3.85 -10.03 22.37
CA GLN A 102 -2.62 -10.42 23.06
C GLN A 102 -2.39 -9.62 24.33
N GLY A 103 -3.03 -8.47 24.47
CA GLY A 103 -2.94 -7.66 25.67
C GLY A 103 -3.94 -8.07 26.76
N LEU A 104 -4.87 -8.99 26.46
CA LEU A 104 -5.86 -9.44 27.41
C LEU A 104 -5.35 -10.66 28.19
N ASN A 105 -5.36 -10.57 29.51
CA ASN A 105 -4.95 -11.66 30.38
C ASN A 105 -6.17 -12.45 30.84
N ARG A 106 -6.21 -13.73 30.49
CA ARG A 106 -7.35 -14.59 30.80
C ARG A 106 -7.60 -14.75 32.31
N GLU A 107 -6.60 -14.51 33.15
CA GLU A 107 -6.77 -14.54 34.59
C GLU A 107 -7.80 -13.55 35.10
N TYR A 108 -8.04 -12.48 34.36
CA TYR A 108 -9.03 -11.45 34.70
C TYR A 108 -10.40 -11.72 34.10
N CYS A 109 -10.54 -12.76 33.32
CA CYS A 109 -11.83 -13.16 32.75
C CYS A 109 -12.75 -13.69 33.84
N VAL A 110 -13.97 -13.18 33.88
CA VAL A 110 -14.96 -13.55 34.88
C VAL A 110 -16.06 -14.44 34.33
#